data_ff46c95fe2f6521641b960929db77b83
#
_entry.id   ff46c95fe2f6521641b960929db77b83
#
_cell.length_a   1.000
_cell.length_b   1.000
_cell.length_c   1.000
_cell.angle_alpha   90.00
_cell.angle_beta   90.00
_cell.angle_gamma   90.00
#
_symmetry.space_group_name_H-M   'P 1'
#
loop_
_entity.id
_entity.type
_entity.pdbx_description
1 polymer ?
#
loop_
_entity_poly.entity_id
_entity_poly.type
_entity_poly.pdbx_seq_one_letter_code
_entity_poly.pdbx_strand_id
1 'polypeptide(L)'
;MTHQIALNFEDGVTRFVAANAGETLADAAYRQGINIPLDCRDGACGTCKCFAEAGRYDLGEEYIDDALTADEAAQGFVLTCQMRALSDCVVRVPASSQICRAAQATFDATISAVRQLSDSTIALSIKGEALSKLAFLPGQYVNLGVPGSEQTRAYSFSSLQRDGEVSFLIRNVPGGLMSSFLTGLAKAGDHMSLAGPLGSFYLRDIRRPLLLLAGGTGLAPFTAMLEKIAEQGSEHPLHLIYGVTNDFDLVEMDRLEAFAARIPNFSFSACVANPESRHPLKGYVTQHIEPKHLNDGDVDMYLCGPPPMVEAVSQFIRDQGIAPANFYYEKFAASAA
;
A
#
# COMPACT_ATOMS: atom_id res chain seq x y z
N MET A 1 -25.00 23.43 10.13
CA MET A 1 -25.37 23.30 8.69
C MET A 1 -24.77 21.99 8.20
N THR A 2 -25.48 21.31 7.30
CA THR A 2 -25.00 20.04 6.72
C THR A 2 -24.68 20.31 5.25
N HIS A 3 -23.58 19.80 4.75
CA HIS A 3 -23.18 19.91 3.34
C HIS A 3 -23.27 18.55 2.66
N GLN A 4 -23.72 18.52 1.42
CA GLN A 4 -23.75 17.31 0.60
C GLN A 4 -22.43 17.17 -0.15
N ILE A 5 -21.83 15.99 -0.06
CA ILE A 5 -20.58 15.67 -0.76
C ILE A 5 -20.86 14.50 -1.71
N ALA A 6 -20.66 14.72 -3.00
CA ALA A 6 -20.68 13.66 -4.00
C ALA A 6 -19.30 12.99 -4.05
N LEU A 7 -19.22 11.70 -3.77
CA LEU A 7 -18.01 10.87 -3.88
C LEU A 7 -18.04 10.12 -5.21
N ASN A 8 -17.15 10.48 -6.12
CA ASN A 8 -16.96 9.84 -7.42
C ASN A 8 -15.87 8.77 -7.31
N PHE A 9 -16.23 7.51 -7.49
CA PHE A 9 -15.32 6.37 -7.39
C PHE A 9 -14.74 5.97 -8.75
N GLU A 10 -13.58 5.26 -8.76
CA GLU A 10 -12.90 4.81 -9.97
C GLU A 10 -13.77 3.90 -10.87
N ASP A 11 -14.72 3.18 -10.29
CA ASP A 11 -15.68 2.32 -11.01
C ASP A 11 -16.87 3.07 -11.60
N GLY A 12 -16.84 4.41 -11.62
CA GLY A 12 -17.89 5.28 -12.18
C GLY A 12 -19.13 5.42 -11.29
N VAL A 13 -19.13 4.83 -10.10
CA VAL A 13 -20.23 4.98 -9.13
C VAL A 13 -20.08 6.30 -8.40
N THR A 14 -21.20 7.04 -8.25
CA THR A 14 -21.28 8.22 -7.37
C THR A 14 -22.13 7.90 -6.14
N ARG A 15 -21.68 8.32 -4.96
CA ARG A 15 -22.43 8.24 -3.70
C ARG A 15 -22.44 9.60 -3.03
N PHE A 16 -23.55 9.90 -2.36
CA PHE A 16 -23.72 11.14 -1.63
C PHE A 16 -23.55 10.90 -0.13
N VAL A 17 -22.83 11.81 0.50
CA VAL A 17 -22.54 11.83 1.93
C VAL A 17 -22.97 13.19 2.49
N ALA A 18 -23.73 13.18 3.58
CA ALA A 18 -24.05 14.37 4.33
C ALA A 18 -23.03 14.58 5.44
N ALA A 19 -22.17 15.61 5.33
CA ALA A 19 -21.21 16.01 6.34
C ALA A 19 -21.80 17.07 7.26
N ASN A 20 -21.67 16.88 8.58
CA ASN A 20 -22.04 17.89 9.57
C ASN A 20 -20.97 18.99 9.65
N ALA A 21 -21.34 20.15 10.17
CA ALA A 21 -20.38 21.23 10.38
C ALA A 21 -19.21 20.76 11.28
N GLY A 22 -17.99 20.94 10.81
CA GLY A 22 -16.76 20.55 11.53
C GLY A 22 -16.42 19.05 11.48
N GLU A 23 -17.28 18.21 10.88
CA GLU A 23 -17.01 16.78 10.66
C GLU A 23 -16.03 16.59 9.50
N THR A 24 -15.06 15.69 9.63
CA THR A 24 -14.17 15.36 8.52
C THR A 24 -14.91 14.54 7.47
N LEU A 25 -14.46 14.62 6.21
CA LEU A 25 -15.06 13.81 5.15
C LEU A 25 -14.98 12.31 5.43
N ALA A 26 -13.86 11.85 5.96
CA ALA A 26 -13.67 10.44 6.32
C ALA A 26 -14.68 9.97 7.37
N ASP A 27 -14.93 10.77 8.43
CA ASP A 27 -15.88 10.41 9.47
C ASP A 27 -17.32 10.47 8.97
N ALA A 28 -17.66 11.49 8.17
CA ALA A 28 -18.98 11.62 7.56
C ALA A 28 -19.29 10.45 6.63
N ALA A 29 -18.32 10.03 5.81
CA ALA A 29 -18.43 8.88 4.92
C ALA A 29 -18.61 7.58 5.72
N TYR A 30 -17.74 7.36 6.72
CA TYR A 30 -17.78 6.17 7.57
C TYR A 30 -19.11 6.02 8.31
N ARG A 31 -19.63 7.10 8.89
CA ARG A 31 -20.94 7.13 9.56
C ARG A 31 -22.10 6.72 8.64
N GLN A 32 -21.94 6.88 7.33
CA GLN A 32 -22.95 6.53 6.32
C GLN A 32 -22.59 5.24 5.55
N GLY A 33 -21.70 4.41 6.11
CA GLY A 33 -21.37 3.09 5.57
C GLY A 33 -20.42 3.11 4.37
N ILE A 34 -19.69 4.23 4.18
CA ILE A 34 -18.67 4.36 3.14
C ILE A 34 -17.31 4.46 3.82
N ASN A 35 -16.50 3.43 3.70
CA ASN A 35 -15.17 3.38 4.26
C ASN A 35 -14.15 3.82 3.20
N ILE A 36 -13.89 5.13 3.10
CA ILE A 36 -12.79 5.65 2.28
C ILE A 36 -11.47 5.11 2.86
N PRO A 37 -10.53 4.63 2.02
CA PRO A 37 -9.25 4.12 2.53
C PRO A 37 -8.56 5.13 3.44
N LEU A 38 -8.25 4.71 4.66
CA LEU A 38 -7.81 5.57 5.75
C LEU A 38 -6.95 4.75 6.70
N ASP A 39 -5.83 5.32 7.17
CA ASP A 39 -4.91 4.64 8.08
C ASP A 39 -4.64 5.47 9.36
N CYS A 40 -3.80 6.50 9.27
CA CYS A 40 -3.31 7.26 10.44
C CYS A 40 -4.38 8.15 11.12
N ARG A 41 -5.32 8.71 10.40
CA ARG A 41 -6.35 9.69 10.83
C ARG A 41 -5.82 11.07 11.27
N ASP A 42 -4.50 11.26 11.27
CA ASP A 42 -3.82 12.46 11.76
C ASP A 42 -3.09 13.29 10.67
N GLY A 43 -3.32 12.97 9.40
CA GLY A 43 -2.72 13.71 8.29
C GLY A 43 -1.28 13.33 7.95
N ALA A 44 -0.76 12.20 8.48
CA ALA A 44 0.66 11.85 8.33
C ALA A 44 0.96 10.84 7.20
N CYS A 45 0.02 9.97 6.80
CA CYS A 45 0.34 8.84 5.91
C CYS A 45 -0.04 9.04 4.44
N GLY A 46 -0.95 9.96 4.12
CA GLY A 46 -1.42 10.19 2.75
C GLY A 46 -2.38 9.13 2.18
N THR A 47 -2.67 8.03 2.90
CA THR A 47 -3.55 6.93 2.43
C THR A 47 -4.94 7.42 2.03
N CYS A 48 -5.46 8.43 2.70
CA CYS A 48 -6.79 9.01 2.44
C CYS A 48 -6.77 10.17 1.44
N LYS A 49 -5.72 10.30 0.63
CA LYS A 49 -5.60 11.37 -0.36
C LYS A 49 -6.65 11.17 -1.47
N CYS A 50 -7.49 12.19 -1.64
CA CYS A 50 -8.53 12.28 -2.67
C CYS A 50 -8.36 13.57 -3.46
N PHE A 51 -9.21 13.81 -4.45
CA PHE A 51 -9.17 15.02 -5.26
C PHE A 51 -10.51 15.74 -5.19
N ALA A 52 -10.52 16.98 -4.70
CA ALA A 52 -11.71 17.83 -4.68
C ALA A 52 -11.91 18.48 -6.07
N GLU A 53 -12.93 18.05 -6.79
CA GLU A 53 -13.27 18.55 -8.12
C GLU A 53 -14.06 19.86 -8.06
N ALA A 54 -14.84 20.05 -6.99
CA ALA A 54 -15.66 21.25 -6.78
C ALA A 54 -16.02 21.45 -5.31
N GLY A 55 -16.34 22.67 -4.95
CA GLY A 55 -16.79 23.07 -3.63
C GLY A 55 -15.74 23.84 -2.84
N ARG A 56 -16.13 24.35 -1.67
CA ARG A 56 -15.24 25.01 -0.71
C ARG A 56 -15.06 24.09 0.50
N TYR A 57 -13.86 23.98 0.97
CA TYR A 57 -13.47 23.14 2.09
C TYR A 57 -12.32 23.75 2.87
N ASP A 58 -12.14 23.27 4.07
CA ASP A 58 -11.00 23.52 4.94
C ASP A 58 -10.19 22.23 5.09
N LEU A 59 -8.87 22.29 4.93
CA LEU A 59 -7.96 21.16 5.11
C LEU A 59 -7.43 21.05 6.54
N GLY A 60 -7.70 22.05 7.38
CA GLY A 60 -7.06 22.15 8.68
C GLY A 60 -5.55 22.46 8.55
N GLU A 61 -4.87 22.43 9.69
CA GLU A 61 -3.42 22.68 9.76
C GLU A 61 -2.64 21.44 10.25
N GLU A 62 -3.34 20.35 10.54
CA GLU A 62 -2.78 19.16 11.20
C GLU A 62 -2.41 18.07 10.19
N TYR A 63 -1.59 18.41 9.18
CA TYR A 63 -1.01 17.42 8.27
C TYR A 63 0.43 17.78 7.92
N ILE A 64 1.21 16.77 7.52
CA ILE A 64 2.61 16.94 7.15
C ILE A 64 2.79 16.97 5.63
N ASP A 65 3.85 17.65 5.17
CA ASP A 65 4.16 17.77 3.73
C ASP A 65 4.33 16.42 3.03
N ASP A 66 4.79 15.40 3.75
CA ASP A 66 4.92 14.03 3.23
C ASP A 66 3.58 13.39 2.84
N ALA A 67 2.50 13.79 3.53
CA ALA A 67 1.15 13.29 3.23
C ALA A 67 0.45 14.12 2.15
N LEU A 68 0.63 15.44 2.16
CA LEU A 68 0.03 16.37 1.20
C LEU A 68 0.93 17.60 1.07
N THR A 69 1.58 17.76 -0.07
CA THR A 69 2.42 18.95 -0.32
C THR A 69 1.56 20.18 -0.59
N ALA A 70 2.14 21.38 -0.41
CA ALA A 70 1.46 22.64 -0.73
C ALA A 70 1.03 22.70 -2.21
N ASP A 71 1.84 22.18 -3.12
CA ASP A 71 1.54 22.13 -4.55
C ASP A 71 0.36 21.20 -4.85
N GLU A 72 0.28 20.03 -4.21
CA GLU A 72 -0.85 19.11 -4.34
C GLU A 72 -2.14 19.75 -3.78
N ALA A 73 -2.06 20.39 -2.61
CA ALA A 73 -3.19 21.10 -2.02
C ALA A 73 -3.69 22.22 -2.95
N ALA A 74 -2.78 22.98 -3.57
CA ALA A 74 -3.12 24.03 -4.54
C ALA A 74 -3.76 23.46 -5.83
N GLN A 75 -3.46 22.21 -6.19
CA GLN A 75 -4.06 21.50 -7.31
C GLN A 75 -5.44 20.92 -6.98
N GLY A 76 -5.86 20.90 -5.72
CA GLY A 76 -7.15 20.36 -5.28
C GLY A 76 -7.07 18.98 -4.63
N PHE A 77 -5.87 18.45 -4.37
CA PHE A 77 -5.76 17.25 -3.55
C PHE A 77 -6.09 17.54 -2.08
N VAL A 78 -6.74 16.59 -1.44
CA VAL A 78 -7.21 16.70 -0.05
C VAL A 78 -6.92 15.41 0.70
N LEU A 79 -6.72 15.52 2.02
CA LEU A 79 -6.73 14.36 2.91
C LEU A 79 -8.12 14.26 3.55
N THR A 80 -8.87 13.19 3.29
CA THR A 80 -10.25 13.08 3.79
C THR A 80 -10.35 13.03 5.31
N CYS A 81 -9.28 12.62 6.00
CA CYS A 81 -9.19 12.67 7.46
C CYS A 81 -9.01 14.10 8.03
N GLN A 82 -8.70 15.08 7.18
CA GLN A 82 -8.53 16.48 7.57
C GLN A 82 -9.60 17.38 6.92
N MET A 83 -10.01 17.08 5.68
CA MET A 83 -10.97 17.88 4.92
C MET A 83 -12.32 18.03 5.62
N ARG A 84 -12.74 19.28 5.82
CA ARG A 84 -14.06 19.67 6.32
C ARG A 84 -14.77 20.48 5.27
N ALA A 85 -15.98 20.09 4.87
CA ALA A 85 -16.76 20.80 3.87
C ALA A 85 -17.30 22.14 4.40
N LEU A 86 -17.12 23.20 3.62
CA LEU A 86 -17.68 24.54 3.86
C LEU A 86 -18.81 24.89 2.88
N SER A 87 -19.03 24.04 1.89
CA SER A 87 -20.16 24.06 0.95
C SER A 87 -20.42 22.63 0.47
N ASP A 88 -21.42 22.42 -0.37
CA ASP A 88 -21.53 21.18 -1.13
C ASP A 88 -20.26 20.99 -1.97
N CYS A 89 -19.75 19.75 -2.02
CA CYS A 89 -18.48 19.40 -2.66
C CYS A 89 -18.65 18.19 -3.60
N VAL A 90 -17.72 18.09 -4.55
CA VAL A 90 -17.51 16.89 -5.37
C VAL A 90 -16.10 16.42 -5.15
N VAL A 91 -15.94 15.16 -4.74
CA VAL A 91 -14.64 14.57 -4.41
C VAL A 91 -14.47 13.25 -5.15
N ARG A 92 -13.38 13.14 -5.89
CA ARG A 92 -12.97 11.90 -6.54
C ARG A 92 -12.14 11.06 -5.59
N VAL A 93 -12.60 9.83 -5.35
CA VAL A 93 -11.97 8.84 -4.48
C VAL A 93 -11.19 7.86 -5.36
N PRO A 94 -9.84 7.72 -5.18
CA PRO A 94 -9.00 6.83 -5.98
C PRO A 94 -9.15 5.37 -5.51
N ALA A 95 -10.39 4.87 -5.49
CA ALA A 95 -10.75 3.52 -5.10
C ALA A 95 -12.09 3.12 -5.73
N SER A 96 -12.31 1.81 -5.89
CA SER A 96 -13.62 1.29 -6.28
C SER A 96 -14.66 1.46 -5.17
N SER A 97 -15.90 1.74 -5.53
CA SER A 97 -17.03 1.84 -4.58
C SER A 97 -17.27 0.54 -3.82
N GLN A 98 -16.86 -0.60 -4.39
CA GLN A 98 -17.01 -1.91 -3.76
C GLN A 98 -16.07 -2.09 -2.57
N ILE A 99 -14.82 -1.60 -2.67
CA ILE A 99 -13.85 -1.61 -1.57
C ILE A 99 -14.33 -0.73 -0.43
N CYS A 100 -14.91 0.41 -0.76
CA CYS A 100 -15.41 1.35 0.22
C CYS A 100 -16.74 0.91 0.88
N ARG A 101 -17.36 -0.18 0.44
CA ARG A 101 -18.55 -0.76 1.08
C ARG A 101 -18.24 -1.71 2.23
N ALA A 102 -17.04 -2.25 2.30
CA ALA A 102 -16.71 -3.24 3.30
C ALA A 102 -16.67 -2.60 4.69
N ALA A 103 -17.54 -3.02 5.59
CA ALA A 103 -17.25 -2.87 7.01
C ALA A 103 -15.92 -3.60 7.27
N GLN A 104 -15.00 -2.96 7.99
CA GLN A 104 -13.79 -3.64 8.44
C GLN A 104 -14.22 -4.88 9.23
N ALA A 105 -13.94 -6.05 8.68
CA ALA A 105 -14.21 -7.30 9.36
C ALA A 105 -12.99 -7.65 10.22
N THR A 106 -13.25 -8.16 11.41
CA THR A 106 -12.21 -8.75 12.25
C THR A 106 -12.25 -10.25 12.08
N PHE A 107 -11.09 -10.84 11.90
CA PHE A 107 -10.92 -12.28 11.73
C PHE A 107 -9.98 -12.80 12.80
N ASP A 108 -10.31 -13.98 13.30
CA ASP A 108 -9.42 -14.78 14.15
C ASP A 108 -8.66 -15.80 13.32
N ALA A 109 -7.37 -15.89 13.58
CA ALA A 109 -6.47 -16.81 12.91
C ALA A 109 -5.42 -17.35 13.88
N THR A 110 -4.62 -18.29 13.43
CA THR A 110 -3.45 -18.79 14.16
C THR A 110 -2.21 -18.71 13.28
N ILE A 111 -1.07 -18.51 13.90
CA ILE A 111 0.22 -18.58 13.23
C ILE A 111 0.39 -20.00 12.66
N SER A 112 0.61 -20.10 11.35
CA SER A 112 0.98 -21.36 10.71
C SER A 112 2.50 -21.50 10.57
N ALA A 113 3.20 -20.40 10.29
CA ALA A 113 4.66 -20.36 10.22
C ALA A 113 5.22 -18.97 10.53
N VAL A 114 6.40 -18.94 11.14
CA VAL A 114 7.27 -17.76 11.25
C VAL A 114 8.66 -18.16 10.75
N ARG A 115 9.19 -17.44 9.78
CA ARG A 115 10.53 -17.68 9.23
C ARG A 115 11.30 -16.37 9.18
N GLN A 116 12.46 -16.33 9.80
CA GLN A 116 13.38 -15.23 9.62
C GLN A 116 14.08 -15.41 8.25
N LEU A 117 13.84 -14.46 7.33
CA LEU A 117 14.43 -14.50 5.99
C LEU A 117 15.78 -13.78 5.94
N SER A 118 15.93 -12.74 6.78
CA SER A 118 17.16 -12.00 6.99
C SER A 118 17.12 -11.34 8.38
N ASP A 119 18.18 -10.65 8.77
CA ASP A 119 18.20 -9.88 10.02
C ASP A 119 17.11 -8.80 10.05
N SER A 120 16.73 -8.26 8.88
CA SER A 120 15.77 -7.19 8.73
C SER A 120 14.36 -7.64 8.36
N THR A 121 14.14 -8.93 8.00
CA THR A 121 12.86 -9.37 7.42
C THR A 121 12.41 -10.72 7.97
N ILE A 122 11.15 -10.76 8.38
CA ILE A 122 10.45 -11.95 8.88
C ILE A 122 9.29 -12.25 7.92
N ALA A 123 9.16 -13.50 7.50
CA ALA A 123 7.94 -14.00 6.85
C ALA A 123 7.02 -14.59 7.91
N LEU A 124 5.79 -14.10 7.97
CA LEU A 124 4.72 -14.60 8.82
C LEU A 124 3.61 -15.18 7.95
N SER A 125 3.19 -16.40 8.24
CA SER A 125 1.99 -17.01 7.66
C SER A 125 0.98 -17.26 8.77
N ILE A 126 -0.29 -16.94 8.51
CA ILE A 126 -1.40 -17.19 9.41
C ILE A 126 -2.52 -17.90 8.69
N LYS A 127 -3.26 -18.76 9.41
CA LYS A 127 -4.38 -19.52 8.87
C LYS A 127 -5.57 -19.54 9.81
N GLY A 128 -6.75 -19.66 9.24
CA GLY A 128 -8.00 -19.79 9.98
C GLY A 128 -9.17 -20.04 9.05
N GLU A 129 -10.19 -20.77 9.52
CA GLU A 129 -11.40 -21.02 8.73
C GLU A 129 -12.09 -19.72 8.33
N ALA A 130 -12.10 -18.73 9.23
CA ALA A 130 -12.67 -17.40 8.95
C ALA A 130 -11.97 -16.68 7.79
N LEU A 131 -10.67 -16.93 7.59
CA LEU A 131 -9.88 -16.30 6.51
C LEU A 131 -10.30 -16.82 5.12
N SER A 132 -10.97 -17.98 5.01
CA SER A 132 -11.53 -18.44 3.72
C SER A 132 -12.56 -17.47 3.13
N LYS A 133 -13.16 -16.61 3.98
CA LYS A 133 -14.12 -15.56 3.60
C LYS A 133 -13.46 -14.19 3.41
N LEU A 134 -12.16 -14.07 3.68
CA LEU A 134 -11.41 -12.84 3.52
C LEU A 134 -11.19 -12.56 2.04
N ALA A 135 -11.98 -11.67 1.49
CA ALA A 135 -11.82 -11.17 0.13
C ALA A 135 -11.04 -9.84 0.16
N PHE A 136 -9.89 -9.81 -0.50
CA PHE A 136 -9.08 -8.60 -0.64
C PHE A 136 -8.51 -8.47 -2.05
N LEU A 137 -8.10 -7.28 -2.41
CA LEU A 137 -7.39 -7.03 -3.65
C LEU A 137 -5.88 -7.10 -3.39
N PRO A 138 -5.09 -7.78 -4.26
CA PRO A 138 -3.63 -7.85 -4.14
C PRO A 138 -3.02 -6.46 -4.05
N GLY A 139 -2.26 -6.20 -2.99
CA GLY A 139 -1.72 -4.88 -2.65
C GLY A 139 -2.32 -4.28 -1.39
N GLN A 140 -3.54 -4.64 -1.01
CA GLN A 140 -4.14 -4.20 0.26
C GLN A 140 -3.41 -4.77 1.47
N TYR A 141 -3.69 -4.20 2.65
CA TYR A 141 -3.12 -4.58 3.92
C TYR A 141 -4.20 -4.89 4.98
N VAL A 142 -3.77 -5.37 6.12
CA VAL A 142 -4.57 -5.55 7.33
C VAL A 142 -3.85 -4.99 8.54
N ASN A 143 -4.61 -4.67 9.60
CA ASN A 143 -4.06 -4.45 10.92
C ASN A 143 -4.01 -5.77 11.68
N LEU A 144 -2.80 -6.26 11.98
CA LEU A 144 -2.59 -7.43 12.83
C LEU A 144 -2.49 -6.99 14.30
N GLY A 145 -3.25 -7.65 15.17
CA GLY A 145 -3.13 -7.49 16.61
C GLY A 145 -1.75 -7.97 17.10
N VAL A 146 -1.10 -7.21 17.95
CA VAL A 146 0.14 -7.63 18.59
C VAL A 146 -0.20 -8.47 19.83
N PRO A 147 0.10 -9.77 19.87
CA PRO A 147 -0.23 -10.62 21.00
C PRO A 147 0.32 -10.08 22.31
N GLY A 148 -0.53 -10.06 23.35
CA GLY A 148 -0.18 -9.52 24.68
C GLY A 148 -0.26 -7.99 24.78
N SER A 149 -0.79 -7.30 23.76
CA SER A 149 -1.04 -5.85 23.80
C SER A 149 -2.38 -5.49 23.13
N GLU A 150 -2.85 -4.26 23.34
CA GLU A 150 -4.01 -3.72 22.61
C GLU A 150 -3.62 -3.05 21.28
N GLN A 151 -2.34 -3.07 20.94
CA GLN A 151 -1.84 -2.42 19.74
C GLN A 151 -2.00 -3.31 18.49
N THR A 152 -2.14 -2.65 17.35
CA THR A 152 -2.13 -3.28 16.04
C THR A 152 -0.98 -2.74 15.19
N ARG A 153 -0.60 -3.47 14.15
CA ARG A 153 0.37 -3.02 13.13
C ARG A 153 -0.14 -3.37 11.75
N ALA A 154 0.01 -2.42 10.83
CA ALA A 154 -0.38 -2.59 9.45
C ALA A 154 0.64 -3.44 8.66
N TYR A 155 0.15 -4.44 7.93
CA TYR A 155 0.98 -5.29 7.06
C TYR A 155 0.24 -5.62 5.78
N SER A 156 0.88 -5.36 4.64
CA SER A 156 0.37 -5.72 3.33
C SER A 156 0.46 -7.24 3.11
N PHE A 157 -0.56 -7.79 2.49
CA PHE A 157 -0.52 -9.20 2.09
C PHE A 157 0.63 -9.45 1.13
N SER A 158 1.41 -10.49 1.38
CA SER A 158 2.48 -10.96 0.50
C SER A 158 2.12 -12.20 -0.31
N SER A 159 0.90 -12.72 -0.13
CA SER A 159 0.33 -13.84 -0.92
C SER A 159 -1.15 -13.58 -1.17
N LEU A 160 -1.71 -14.29 -2.13
CA LEU A 160 -3.16 -14.47 -2.22
C LEU A 160 -3.65 -15.37 -1.07
N GLN A 161 -4.92 -15.26 -0.76
CA GLN A 161 -5.55 -16.21 0.18
C GLN A 161 -5.72 -17.57 -0.50
N ARG A 162 -5.20 -18.63 0.14
CA ARG A 162 -5.35 -20.02 -0.29
C ARG A 162 -5.65 -20.90 0.91
N ASP A 163 -6.72 -21.67 0.83
CA ASP A 163 -7.13 -22.62 1.88
C ASP A 163 -7.20 -21.99 3.29
N GLY A 164 -7.64 -20.73 3.36
CA GLY A 164 -7.72 -19.99 4.62
C GLY A 164 -6.36 -19.56 5.17
N GLU A 165 -5.30 -19.52 4.35
CA GLU A 165 -3.98 -19.04 4.73
C GLU A 165 -3.59 -17.81 3.94
N VAL A 166 -2.91 -16.85 4.61
CA VAL A 166 -2.30 -15.65 4.03
C VAL A 166 -0.93 -15.40 4.66
N SER A 167 -0.06 -14.69 3.94
CA SER A 167 1.30 -14.41 4.37
C SER A 167 1.63 -12.92 4.31
N PHE A 168 2.66 -12.53 5.07
CA PHE A 168 3.17 -11.18 5.22
C PHE A 168 4.69 -11.16 5.22
N LEU A 169 5.30 -10.10 4.69
CA LEU A 169 6.71 -9.77 4.90
C LEU A 169 6.79 -8.63 5.91
N ILE A 170 7.37 -8.90 7.05
CA ILE A 170 7.40 -7.99 8.19
C ILE A 170 8.82 -7.49 8.39
N ARG A 171 8.99 -6.16 8.44
CA ARG A 171 10.28 -5.59 8.81
C ARG A 171 10.59 -5.92 10.27
N ASN A 172 11.74 -6.52 10.51
CA ASN A 172 12.25 -6.75 11.85
C ASN A 172 12.84 -5.44 12.39
N VAL A 173 12.10 -4.79 13.28
CA VAL A 173 12.51 -3.53 13.92
C VAL A 173 13.04 -3.85 15.32
N PRO A 174 14.32 -3.56 15.62
CA PRO A 174 14.85 -3.77 16.97
C PRO A 174 14.02 -3.09 18.03
N GLY A 175 13.57 -3.84 19.06
CA GLY A 175 12.71 -3.34 20.13
C GLY A 175 11.24 -3.10 19.74
N GLY A 176 10.87 -3.31 18.48
CA GLY A 176 9.48 -3.21 18.05
C GLY A 176 8.61 -4.33 18.65
N LEU A 177 7.39 -4.02 19.09
CA LEU A 177 6.51 -4.97 19.77
C LEU A 177 6.25 -6.23 18.93
N MET A 178 5.81 -6.07 17.69
CA MET A 178 5.56 -7.22 16.79
C MET A 178 6.86 -7.97 16.47
N SER A 179 7.95 -7.27 16.21
CA SER A 179 9.25 -7.89 15.95
C SER A 179 9.74 -8.71 17.14
N SER A 180 9.66 -8.15 18.36
CA SER A 180 10.06 -8.85 19.60
C SER A 180 9.20 -10.09 19.84
N PHE A 181 7.89 -10.02 19.57
CA PHE A 181 7.00 -11.18 19.66
C PHE A 181 7.41 -12.25 18.64
N LEU A 182 7.54 -11.88 17.36
CA LEU A 182 7.82 -12.83 16.27
C LEU A 182 9.20 -13.51 16.38
N THR A 183 10.22 -12.80 16.88
CA THR A 183 11.57 -13.33 17.03
C THR A 183 11.82 -14.07 18.34
N GLY A 184 11.03 -13.80 19.39
CA GLY A 184 11.29 -14.33 20.72
C GLY A 184 10.26 -15.34 21.24
N LEU A 185 8.97 -15.14 20.94
CA LEU A 185 7.89 -15.87 21.62
C LEU A 185 6.97 -16.63 20.65
N ALA A 186 6.84 -16.15 19.42
CA ALA A 186 5.88 -16.67 18.46
C ALA A 186 6.15 -18.14 18.06
N LYS A 187 5.10 -18.93 18.03
CA LYS A 187 5.11 -20.32 17.59
C LYS A 187 3.87 -20.66 16.80
N ALA A 188 3.93 -21.71 15.99
CA ALA A 188 2.77 -22.24 15.29
C ALA A 188 1.65 -22.58 16.28
N GLY A 189 0.42 -22.18 15.95
CA GLY A 189 -0.77 -22.33 16.78
C GLY A 189 -1.08 -21.12 17.66
N ASP A 190 -0.20 -20.15 17.82
CA ASP A 190 -0.50 -18.93 18.57
C ASP A 190 -1.60 -18.11 17.86
N HIS A 191 -2.51 -17.56 18.69
CA HIS A 191 -3.63 -16.76 18.18
C HIS A 191 -3.20 -15.41 17.63
N MET A 192 -3.78 -15.02 16.50
CA MET A 192 -3.61 -13.72 15.86
C MET A 192 -4.98 -13.16 15.45
N SER A 193 -5.23 -11.90 15.72
CA SER A 193 -6.38 -11.18 15.17
C SER A 193 -5.95 -10.28 14.01
N LEU A 194 -6.82 -10.15 13.00
CA LEU A 194 -6.62 -9.20 11.92
C LEU A 194 -7.90 -8.44 11.64
N ALA A 195 -7.77 -7.15 11.36
CA ALA A 195 -8.84 -6.26 10.92
C ALA A 195 -8.54 -5.73 9.52
N GLY A 196 -9.48 -5.90 8.61
CA GLY A 196 -9.32 -5.47 7.23
C GLY A 196 -10.27 -6.21 6.27
N PRO A 197 -10.00 -6.18 4.93
CA PRO A 197 -8.86 -5.53 4.27
C PRO A 197 -8.94 -4.00 4.29
N LEU A 198 -7.78 -3.35 4.11
CA LEU A 198 -7.59 -1.91 4.16
C LEU A 198 -6.73 -1.45 2.98
N GLY A 199 -6.73 -0.14 2.72
CA GLY A 199 -5.87 0.51 1.75
C GLY A 199 -6.44 0.63 0.33
N SER A 200 -5.96 1.65 -0.38
CA SER A 200 -6.27 1.94 -1.79
C SER A 200 -5.14 1.53 -2.74
N PHE A 201 -4.03 1.03 -2.21
CA PHE A 201 -2.93 0.50 -2.99
C PHE A 201 -3.23 -0.96 -3.35
N TYR A 202 -3.69 -1.20 -4.60
CA TYR A 202 -4.01 -2.55 -5.08
C TYR A 202 -3.87 -2.61 -6.60
N LEU A 203 -3.69 -3.82 -7.12
CA LEU A 203 -3.57 -4.07 -8.55
C LEU A 203 -4.89 -3.76 -9.28
N ARG A 204 -4.84 -2.81 -10.23
CA ARG A 204 -5.94 -2.50 -11.15
C ARG A 204 -5.87 -3.40 -12.38
N ASP A 205 -6.90 -3.31 -13.23
CA ASP A 205 -6.87 -3.95 -14.55
C ASP A 205 -5.63 -3.48 -15.31
N ILE A 206 -4.85 -4.42 -15.82
CA ILE A 206 -3.63 -4.13 -16.57
C ILE A 206 -4.01 -3.76 -17.99
N ARG A 207 -3.85 -2.49 -18.35
CA ARG A 207 -4.20 -1.93 -19.66
C ARG A 207 -3.01 -1.34 -20.40
N ARG A 208 -1.85 -1.34 -19.78
CA ARG A 208 -0.57 -0.82 -20.29
C ARG A 208 0.60 -1.43 -19.54
N PRO A 209 1.86 -1.16 -19.93
CA PRO A 209 3.03 -1.61 -19.17
C PRO A 209 2.97 -1.21 -17.70
N LEU A 210 3.51 -2.07 -16.83
CA LEU A 210 3.62 -1.82 -15.40
C LEU A 210 5.07 -1.63 -14.99
N LEU A 211 5.35 -0.57 -14.22
CA LEU A 211 6.59 -0.41 -13.49
C LEU A 211 6.30 -0.52 -11.98
N LEU A 212 6.88 -1.56 -11.37
CA LEU A 212 6.73 -1.86 -9.95
C LEU A 212 8.03 -1.49 -9.23
N LEU A 213 7.95 -0.68 -8.18
CA LEU A 213 9.10 -0.19 -7.43
C LEU A 213 8.96 -0.61 -5.97
N ALA A 214 9.80 -1.54 -5.52
CA ALA A 214 9.75 -2.09 -4.17
C ALA A 214 10.95 -1.67 -3.33
N GLY A 215 10.72 -1.23 -2.08
CA GLY A 215 11.77 -0.93 -1.11
C GLY A 215 11.70 -1.82 0.13
N GLY A 216 12.69 -2.68 0.35
CA GLY A 216 12.72 -3.60 1.50
C GLY A 216 11.47 -4.46 1.58
N THR A 217 10.78 -4.45 2.73
CA THR A 217 9.51 -5.19 2.92
C THR A 217 8.33 -4.63 2.11
N GLY A 218 8.49 -3.47 1.46
CA GLY A 218 7.57 -2.99 0.42
C GLY A 218 7.46 -3.93 -0.79
N LEU A 219 8.26 -5.00 -0.83
CA LEU A 219 8.09 -6.11 -1.77
C LEU A 219 6.79 -6.90 -1.51
N ALA A 220 6.27 -6.92 -0.28
CA ALA A 220 5.10 -7.72 0.12
C ALA A 220 3.88 -7.55 -0.82
N PRO A 221 3.33 -6.34 -1.05
CA PRO A 221 2.16 -6.18 -1.90
C PRO A 221 2.42 -6.65 -3.33
N PHE A 222 3.64 -6.50 -3.83
CA PHE A 222 4.00 -6.91 -5.20
C PHE A 222 4.04 -8.42 -5.37
N THR A 223 4.46 -9.18 -4.35
CA THR A 223 4.41 -10.63 -4.44
C THR A 223 2.98 -11.16 -4.53
N ALA A 224 2.02 -10.55 -3.81
CA ALA A 224 0.60 -10.87 -3.96
C ALA A 224 0.05 -10.44 -5.34
N MET A 225 0.44 -9.26 -5.85
CA MET A 225 0.08 -8.80 -7.19
C MET A 225 0.62 -9.76 -8.27
N LEU A 226 1.89 -10.18 -8.16
CA LEU A 226 2.51 -11.11 -9.09
C LEU A 226 1.87 -12.51 -9.06
N GLU A 227 1.43 -13.00 -7.89
CA GLU A 227 0.62 -14.23 -7.82
C GLU A 227 -0.66 -14.09 -8.64
N LYS A 228 -1.36 -12.97 -8.48
CA LYS A 228 -2.60 -12.70 -9.24
C LYS A 228 -2.34 -12.61 -10.74
N ILE A 229 -1.29 -11.92 -11.14
CA ILE A 229 -0.88 -11.81 -12.56
C ILE A 229 -0.49 -13.17 -13.12
N ALA A 230 0.20 -14.01 -12.33
CA ALA A 230 0.56 -15.37 -12.74
C ALA A 230 -0.67 -16.29 -12.96
N GLU A 231 -1.80 -15.99 -12.31
CA GLU A 231 -3.07 -16.69 -12.52
C GLU A 231 -3.84 -16.19 -13.75
N GLN A 232 -3.84 -14.87 -13.96
CA GLN A 232 -4.65 -14.23 -15.00
C GLN A 232 -3.93 -14.06 -16.34
N GLY A 233 -2.59 -14.03 -16.30
CA GLY A 233 -1.76 -13.60 -17.41
C GLY A 233 -1.71 -12.06 -17.56
N SER A 234 -0.80 -11.60 -18.42
CA SER A 234 -0.73 -10.22 -18.88
C SER A 234 -0.16 -10.18 -20.29
N GLU A 235 -0.79 -9.39 -21.16
CA GLU A 235 -0.27 -9.11 -22.50
C GLU A 235 0.74 -7.96 -22.50
N HIS A 236 0.74 -7.16 -21.43
CA HIS A 236 1.61 -6.00 -21.27
C HIS A 236 2.90 -6.34 -20.52
N PRO A 237 4.02 -5.69 -20.86
CA PRO A 237 5.27 -5.84 -20.11
C PRO A 237 5.13 -5.40 -18.67
N LEU A 238 5.80 -6.14 -17.78
CA LEU A 238 5.91 -5.80 -16.35
C LEU A 238 7.37 -5.80 -15.96
N HIS A 239 7.82 -4.76 -15.26
CA HIS A 239 9.16 -4.71 -14.71
C HIS A 239 9.11 -4.33 -13.22
N LEU A 240 9.78 -5.13 -12.39
CA LEU A 240 9.96 -4.83 -10.97
C LEU A 240 11.40 -4.39 -10.71
N ILE A 241 11.58 -3.24 -10.05
CA ILE A 241 12.88 -2.83 -9.48
C ILE A 241 12.79 -2.97 -7.97
N TYR A 242 13.59 -3.87 -7.40
CA TYR A 242 13.60 -4.16 -5.98
C TYR A 242 14.87 -3.59 -5.34
N GLY A 243 14.71 -2.56 -4.49
CA GLY A 243 15.81 -1.89 -3.79
C GLY A 243 15.89 -2.28 -2.32
N VAL A 244 17.10 -2.58 -1.85
CA VAL A 244 17.38 -2.86 -0.44
C VAL A 244 18.62 -2.09 0.03
N THR A 245 18.84 -2.05 1.35
CA THR A 245 20.00 -1.37 1.90
C THR A 245 21.27 -2.22 1.79
N ASN A 246 21.23 -3.50 2.17
CA ASN A 246 22.39 -4.38 2.20
C ASN A 246 22.11 -5.68 1.43
N ASP A 247 23.15 -6.42 1.05
CA ASP A 247 23.04 -7.69 0.31
C ASP A 247 22.16 -8.72 1.04
N PHE A 248 22.28 -8.81 2.37
CA PHE A 248 21.49 -9.75 3.17
C PHE A 248 20.00 -9.37 3.31
N ASP A 249 19.62 -8.17 2.90
CA ASP A 249 18.23 -7.72 2.85
C ASP A 249 17.48 -8.17 1.57
N LEU A 250 18.22 -8.73 0.58
CA LEU A 250 17.64 -9.33 -0.61
C LEU A 250 16.94 -10.64 -0.25
N VAL A 251 15.63 -10.57 -0.04
CA VAL A 251 14.79 -11.72 0.30
C VAL A 251 13.84 -12.06 -0.84
N GLU A 252 13.27 -13.28 -0.83
CA GLU A 252 12.29 -13.76 -1.82
C GLU A 252 12.80 -13.78 -3.29
N MET A 253 14.12 -13.78 -3.50
CA MET A 253 14.72 -13.76 -4.85
C MET A 253 14.31 -14.99 -5.66
N ASP A 254 14.36 -16.19 -5.08
CA ASP A 254 13.92 -17.44 -5.74
C ASP A 254 12.45 -17.36 -6.17
N ARG A 255 11.62 -16.68 -5.38
CA ARG A 255 10.21 -16.48 -5.70
C ARG A 255 10.02 -15.51 -6.85
N LEU A 256 10.83 -14.45 -6.93
CA LEU A 256 10.84 -13.52 -8.06
C LEU A 256 11.31 -14.21 -9.34
N GLU A 257 12.31 -15.08 -9.27
CA GLU A 257 12.77 -15.92 -10.39
C GLU A 257 11.66 -16.88 -10.85
N ALA A 258 10.95 -17.50 -9.90
CA ALA A 258 9.81 -18.35 -10.21
C ALA A 258 8.66 -17.58 -10.91
N PHE A 259 8.41 -16.32 -10.51
CA PHE A 259 7.46 -15.48 -11.23
C PHE A 259 7.96 -15.14 -12.64
N ALA A 260 9.23 -14.80 -12.81
CA ALA A 260 9.80 -14.51 -14.13
C ALA A 260 9.74 -15.72 -15.08
N ALA A 261 9.83 -16.92 -14.55
CA ALA A 261 9.66 -18.16 -15.33
C ALA A 261 8.18 -18.43 -15.71
N ARG A 262 7.20 -17.93 -14.92
CA ARG A 262 5.77 -18.19 -15.11
C ARG A 262 5.02 -17.10 -15.85
N ILE A 263 5.46 -15.87 -15.75
CA ILE A 263 4.81 -14.70 -16.38
C ILE A 263 5.68 -14.25 -17.57
N PRO A 264 5.28 -14.54 -18.80
CA PRO A 264 6.15 -14.36 -19.99
C PRO A 264 6.67 -12.94 -20.19
N ASN A 265 5.89 -11.94 -19.82
CA ASN A 265 6.25 -10.52 -20.00
C ASN A 265 6.75 -9.86 -18.70
N PHE A 266 7.08 -10.64 -17.68
CA PHE A 266 7.62 -10.14 -16.42
C PHE A 266 9.14 -10.25 -16.41
N SER A 267 9.77 -9.18 -15.97
CA SER A 267 11.20 -9.13 -15.65
C SER A 267 11.40 -8.37 -14.34
N PHE A 268 12.54 -8.59 -13.70
CA PHE A 268 12.89 -7.82 -12.51
C PHE A 268 14.38 -7.53 -12.45
N SER A 269 14.72 -6.51 -11.69
CA SER A 269 16.09 -6.20 -11.27
C SER A 269 16.10 -5.90 -9.78
N ALA A 270 17.22 -6.25 -9.11
CA ALA A 270 17.43 -5.89 -7.73
C ALA A 270 18.61 -4.96 -7.61
N CYS A 271 18.60 -4.02 -6.67
CA CYS A 271 19.72 -3.12 -6.40
C CYS A 271 19.96 -2.95 -4.91
N VAL A 272 21.20 -2.66 -4.54
CA VAL A 272 21.65 -2.54 -3.15
C VAL A 272 22.26 -1.17 -2.93
N ALA A 273 21.71 -0.41 -1.97
CA ALA A 273 22.12 0.97 -1.72
C ALA A 273 23.51 1.09 -1.07
N ASN A 274 23.93 0.08 -0.29
CA ASN A 274 25.25 0.07 0.36
C ASN A 274 26.36 0.11 -0.69
N PRO A 275 27.24 1.14 -0.72
CA PRO A 275 28.33 1.26 -1.67
C PRO A 275 29.35 0.12 -1.56
N GLU A 276 29.48 -0.49 -0.38
CA GLU A 276 30.39 -1.64 -0.12
C GLU A 276 29.80 -2.99 -0.57
N SER A 277 28.56 -3.00 -1.07
CA SER A 277 27.90 -4.20 -1.58
C SER A 277 28.71 -4.83 -2.71
N ARG A 278 28.62 -6.17 -2.83
CA ARG A 278 29.13 -6.92 -3.98
C ARG A 278 28.11 -7.16 -5.07
N HIS A 279 26.87 -6.70 -4.85
CA HIS A 279 25.81 -6.82 -5.85
C HIS A 279 26.18 -6.04 -7.12
N PRO A 280 25.89 -6.58 -8.32
CA PRO A 280 26.24 -5.92 -9.60
C PRO A 280 25.54 -4.59 -9.79
N LEU A 281 24.28 -4.44 -9.33
CA LEU A 281 23.54 -3.18 -9.37
C LEU A 281 23.58 -2.53 -8.00
N LYS A 282 24.29 -1.42 -7.89
CA LYS A 282 24.40 -0.61 -6.68
C LYS A 282 23.57 0.68 -6.79
N GLY A 283 23.19 1.22 -5.65
CA GLY A 283 22.45 2.48 -5.54
C GLY A 283 20.96 2.28 -5.33
N TYR A 284 20.21 3.34 -5.58
CA TYR A 284 18.77 3.40 -5.33
C TYR A 284 17.96 3.07 -6.58
N VAL A 285 16.71 2.67 -6.41
CA VAL A 285 15.81 2.26 -7.50
C VAL A 285 15.71 3.31 -8.61
N THR A 286 15.76 4.60 -8.27
CA THR A 286 15.70 5.71 -9.24
C THR A 286 16.84 5.70 -10.24
N GLN A 287 18.01 5.15 -9.88
CA GLN A 287 19.19 5.06 -10.75
C GLN A 287 19.08 3.91 -11.77
N HIS A 288 18.08 3.03 -11.59
CA HIS A 288 17.85 1.85 -12.42
C HIS A 288 16.55 1.93 -13.23
N ILE A 289 15.82 3.05 -13.12
CA ILE A 289 14.68 3.33 -14.00
C ILE A 289 15.21 3.77 -15.36
N GLU A 290 15.00 2.93 -16.36
CA GLU A 290 15.40 3.22 -17.74
C GLU A 290 14.22 3.82 -18.54
N PRO A 291 14.46 4.60 -19.61
CA PRO A 291 13.40 5.17 -20.45
C PRO A 291 12.38 4.14 -20.95
N LYS A 292 12.84 2.93 -21.28
CA LYS A 292 11.96 1.82 -21.71
C LYS A 292 10.92 1.42 -20.65
N HIS A 293 11.21 1.62 -19.36
CA HIS A 293 10.29 1.32 -18.26
C HIS A 293 9.19 2.37 -18.12
N LEU A 294 9.44 3.58 -18.61
CA LEU A 294 8.50 4.70 -18.55
C LEU A 294 7.57 4.76 -19.77
N ASN A 295 7.90 4.08 -20.86
CA ASN A 295 7.09 3.96 -22.08
C ASN A 295 6.49 5.31 -22.53
N ASP A 296 7.29 6.37 -22.56
CA ASP A 296 6.89 7.74 -22.90
C ASP A 296 5.70 8.28 -22.07
N GLY A 297 5.52 7.75 -20.85
CA GLY A 297 4.44 8.11 -19.94
C GLY A 297 3.21 7.19 -20.00
N ASP A 298 3.07 6.36 -21.05
CA ASP A 298 2.00 5.36 -21.11
C ASP A 298 2.35 4.10 -20.28
N VAL A 299 2.46 4.30 -18.98
CA VAL A 299 2.82 3.29 -17.98
C VAL A 299 2.00 3.50 -16.71
N ASP A 300 1.62 2.41 -16.05
CA ASP A 300 1.10 2.45 -14.68
C ASP A 300 2.25 2.14 -13.72
N MET A 301 2.56 3.09 -12.85
CA MET A 301 3.61 2.95 -11.85
C MET A 301 3.01 2.61 -10.48
N TYR A 302 3.58 1.59 -9.86
CA TYR A 302 3.27 1.19 -8.48
C TYR A 302 4.53 1.27 -7.63
N LEU A 303 4.47 1.94 -6.50
CA LEU A 303 5.59 2.16 -5.60
C LEU A 303 5.22 1.82 -4.17
N CYS A 304 5.98 0.93 -3.54
CA CYS A 304 5.82 0.62 -2.13
C CYS A 304 7.18 0.58 -1.42
N GLY A 305 7.33 1.38 -0.38
CA GLY A 305 8.57 1.45 0.36
C GLY A 305 8.60 2.57 1.41
N PRO A 306 9.77 2.84 2.01
CA PRO A 306 9.91 3.88 3.02
C PRO A 306 9.68 5.28 2.44
N PRO A 307 9.22 6.25 3.27
CA PRO A 307 8.93 7.62 2.83
C PRO A 307 10.02 8.27 1.97
N PRO A 308 11.32 8.21 2.32
CA PRO A 308 12.36 8.82 1.49
C PRO A 308 12.46 8.22 0.08
N MET A 309 12.13 6.94 -0.09
CA MET A 309 12.09 6.32 -1.42
C MET A 309 10.92 6.87 -2.25
N VAL A 310 9.75 7.04 -1.64
CA VAL A 310 8.57 7.61 -2.31
C VAL A 310 8.85 9.02 -2.78
N GLU A 311 9.48 9.84 -1.94
CA GLU A 311 9.89 11.22 -2.28
C GLU A 311 10.90 11.24 -3.44
N ALA A 312 11.95 10.39 -3.35
CA ALA A 312 12.98 10.32 -4.39
C ALA A 312 12.41 9.90 -5.75
N VAL A 313 11.48 8.93 -5.78
CA VAL A 313 10.82 8.51 -7.03
C VAL A 313 9.88 9.61 -7.53
N SER A 314 9.12 10.25 -6.66
CA SER A 314 8.24 11.35 -7.05
C SER A 314 9.03 12.53 -7.62
N GLN A 315 10.19 12.84 -7.03
CA GLN A 315 11.10 13.88 -7.55
C GLN A 315 11.69 13.46 -8.90
N PHE A 316 12.14 12.21 -9.03
CA PHE A 316 12.66 11.68 -10.30
C PHE A 316 11.64 11.82 -11.43
N ILE A 317 10.36 11.48 -11.21
CA ILE A 317 9.29 11.62 -12.20
C ILE A 317 9.15 13.10 -12.64
N ARG A 318 9.14 14.03 -11.68
CA ARG A 318 9.08 15.47 -12.00
C ARG A 318 10.27 15.93 -12.81
N ASP A 319 11.48 15.52 -12.44
CA ASP A 319 12.74 15.93 -13.10
C ASP A 319 12.85 15.41 -14.52
N GLN A 320 12.29 14.21 -14.78
CA GLN A 320 12.23 13.65 -16.13
C GLN A 320 11.20 14.34 -17.02
N GLY A 321 10.27 15.10 -16.47
CA GLY A 321 9.17 15.72 -17.20
C GLY A 321 8.19 14.70 -17.83
N ILE A 322 8.21 13.45 -17.35
CA ILE A 322 7.33 12.37 -17.82
C ILE A 322 6.28 12.13 -16.76
N ALA A 323 5.03 12.39 -17.09
CA ALA A 323 3.91 12.04 -16.23
C ALA A 323 3.44 10.61 -16.58
N PRO A 324 3.54 9.63 -15.66
CA PRO A 324 2.95 8.31 -15.88
C PRO A 324 1.44 8.42 -16.00
N ALA A 325 0.82 7.53 -16.78
CA ALA A 325 -0.62 7.50 -16.94
C ALA A 325 -1.35 7.35 -15.60
N ASN A 326 -0.78 6.52 -14.71
CA ASN A 326 -1.21 6.43 -13.31
C ASN A 326 0.01 6.21 -12.41
N PHE A 327 -0.03 6.81 -11.22
CA PHE A 327 1.00 6.63 -10.19
C PHE A 327 0.33 6.28 -8.85
N TYR A 328 0.50 5.03 -8.43
CA TYR A 328 -0.01 4.51 -7.17
C TYR A 328 1.14 4.26 -6.22
N TYR A 329 1.03 4.73 -4.99
CA TYR A 329 2.08 4.48 -4.00
C TYR A 329 1.53 4.21 -2.60
N GLU A 330 2.30 3.48 -1.81
CA GLU A 330 2.07 3.24 -0.39
C GLU A 330 3.37 3.49 0.38
N LYS A 331 3.29 4.34 1.42
CA LYS A 331 4.42 4.64 2.30
C LYS A 331 4.43 3.69 3.49
N PHE A 332 5.53 2.96 3.67
CA PHE A 332 5.74 2.15 4.87
C PHE A 332 6.40 3.00 5.95
N ALA A 333 5.59 3.82 6.64
CA ALA A 333 6.04 4.60 7.78
C ALA A 333 6.13 3.74 9.04
N ALA A 334 7.06 4.08 9.94
CA ALA A 334 7.08 3.48 11.26
C ALA A 334 5.82 3.94 12.03
N SER A 335 5.07 2.98 12.58
CA SER A 335 3.97 3.33 13.49
C SER A 335 4.54 4.09 14.70
N ALA A 336 3.86 5.16 15.12
CA ALA A 336 4.19 5.84 16.37
C ALA A 336 4.21 4.82 17.53
N ALA A 337 5.19 4.97 18.41
CA ALA A 337 5.42 4.06 19.54
C ALA A 337 4.29 4.12 20.57
#